data_e3ce6e6e774e6179266adb5dd9314a3d
#
_entry.id   e3ce6e6e774e6179266adb5dd9314a3d
#
_cell.length_a   1.000
_cell.length_b   1.000
_cell.length_c   1.000
_cell.angle_alpha   90.00
_cell.angle_beta   90.00
_cell.angle_gamma   90.00
#
_symmetry.space_group_name_H-M   'P 1'
#
loop_
_entity.id
_entity.type
_entity.pdbx_description
1 polymer ?
#
loop_
_entity_poly.entity_id
_entity_poly.type
_entity_poly.pdbx_seq_one_letter_code
_entity_poly.pdbx_strand_id
1 'polypeptide(L)'
;RGNWGEYQLDMLLSVYCGQNPSIYSMQYTLPNGKIADCAFHLPDTNKVLCIDSKFPMENYLNLQEDMDTYLRPFKMNMKKHIDDVANKYINIDTMPYALLFVPSEAIYQFVCAKCDDLFTYALQKHVMLVSPTTLVAEVMTLLSSTKDFYRTSHMEEIERNILLLQEDANRLVERSIKAEKTLETLATQFHAVSISAQKLSSRMTKMGEDE
;
A
#
# COMPACT_ATOMS: atom_id res chain seq x y z
N ARG A 1 28.70 -1.97 16.22
CA ARG A 1 28.04 -0.71 16.66
C ARG A 1 27.05 -0.16 15.62
N GLY A 2 27.25 -0.33 14.32
CA GLY A 2 26.25 0.00 13.28
C GLY A 2 24.99 -0.85 13.38
N ASN A 3 25.12 -2.11 13.69
CA ASN A 3 24.05 -3.10 13.75
C ASN A 3 22.91 -2.80 14.75
N TRP A 4 23.14 -2.05 15.81
CA TRP A 4 22.11 -1.84 16.84
C TRP A 4 20.99 -0.90 16.36
N GLY A 5 21.35 0.20 15.71
CA GLY A 5 20.36 1.13 15.16
C GLY A 5 19.56 0.53 14.01
N GLU A 6 20.22 -0.23 13.13
CA GLU A 6 19.57 -0.97 12.04
C GLU A 6 18.63 -2.05 12.59
N TYR A 7 19.06 -2.80 13.63
CA TYR A 7 18.22 -3.78 14.30
C TYR A 7 16.98 -3.13 14.94
N GLN A 8 17.14 -1.99 15.60
CA GLN A 8 16.03 -1.27 16.21
C GLN A 8 15.06 -0.72 15.15
N LEU A 9 15.57 -0.24 14.01
CA LEU A 9 14.78 0.20 12.87
C LEU A 9 13.95 -0.97 12.31
N ASP A 10 14.59 -2.11 12.05
CA ASP A 10 13.91 -3.30 11.53
C ASP A 10 12.84 -3.82 12.52
N MET A 11 13.16 -3.88 13.80
CA MET A 11 12.22 -4.27 14.84
C MET A 11 10.97 -3.37 14.87
N LEU A 12 11.14 -2.05 14.80
CA LEU A 12 10.03 -1.11 14.76
C LEU A 12 9.18 -1.29 13.50
N LEU A 13 9.81 -1.36 12.34
CA LEU A 13 9.10 -1.53 11.08
C LEU A 13 8.37 -2.88 11.02
N SER A 14 8.98 -3.96 11.50
CA SER A 14 8.36 -5.28 11.53
C SER A 14 7.09 -5.34 12.38
N VAL A 15 7.02 -4.58 13.48
CA VAL A 15 5.85 -4.49 14.36
C VAL A 15 4.67 -3.80 13.66
N TYR A 16 4.93 -2.71 12.93
CA TYR A 16 3.88 -1.87 12.35
C TYR A 16 3.52 -2.22 10.90
N CYS A 17 4.50 -2.70 10.13
CA CYS A 17 4.33 -3.07 8.71
C CYS A 17 4.21 -4.58 8.49
N GLY A 18 4.48 -5.41 9.52
CA GLY A 18 4.76 -6.82 9.33
C GLY A 18 6.06 -7.03 8.55
N GLN A 19 6.46 -8.26 8.30
CA GLN A 19 7.58 -8.57 7.40
C GLN A 19 7.12 -8.56 5.94
N ASN A 20 6.67 -7.42 5.46
CA ASN A 20 6.12 -7.29 4.10
C ASN A 20 7.09 -6.55 3.16
N PRO A 21 7.78 -7.27 2.24
CA PRO A 21 8.73 -6.68 1.30
C PRO A 21 8.11 -5.68 0.32
N SER A 22 6.78 -5.71 0.14
CA SER A 22 6.07 -4.71 -0.69
C SER A 22 5.93 -3.35 0.01
N ILE A 23 6.13 -3.28 1.32
CA ILE A 23 6.02 -2.06 2.11
C ILE A 23 7.41 -1.48 2.40
N TYR A 24 8.35 -2.32 2.85
CA TYR A 24 9.72 -1.88 3.12
C TYR A 24 10.73 -2.99 2.84
N SER A 25 11.98 -2.60 2.60
CA SER A 25 13.10 -3.50 2.43
C SER A 25 14.32 -2.98 3.21
N MET A 26 14.92 -3.85 4.01
CA MET A 26 16.19 -3.55 4.69
C MET A 26 17.36 -3.70 3.72
N GLN A 27 18.45 -2.94 3.96
CA GLN A 27 19.68 -2.97 3.16
C GLN A 27 19.41 -2.84 1.64
N TYR A 28 18.59 -1.86 1.28
CA TYR A 28 18.11 -1.68 -0.08
C TYR A 28 19.16 -1.00 -0.96
N THR A 29 19.50 -1.66 -2.07
CA THR A 29 20.43 -1.10 -3.07
C THR A 29 19.68 -0.22 -4.07
N LEU A 30 20.01 1.06 -4.08
CA LEU A 30 19.46 2.05 -5.02
C LEU A 30 20.06 1.89 -6.42
N PRO A 31 19.40 2.40 -7.49
CA PRO A 31 19.94 2.40 -8.85
C PRO A 31 21.30 3.07 -8.99
N ASN A 32 21.62 4.05 -8.15
CA ASN A 32 22.94 4.71 -8.10
C ASN A 32 24.04 3.87 -7.40
N GLY A 33 23.75 2.62 -7.00
CA GLY A 33 24.67 1.72 -6.32
C GLY A 33 24.88 2.02 -4.83
N LYS A 34 24.17 2.98 -4.26
CA LYS A 34 24.20 3.24 -2.81
C LYS A 34 23.23 2.31 -2.09
N ILE A 35 23.58 1.93 -0.86
CA ILE A 35 22.75 1.06 -0.03
C ILE A 35 22.17 1.91 1.10
N ALA A 36 20.84 1.93 1.20
CA ALA A 36 20.11 2.51 2.31
C ALA A 36 19.85 1.42 3.37
N ASP A 37 19.91 1.77 4.66
CA ASP A 37 19.63 0.82 5.73
C ASP A 37 18.20 0.28 5.62
N CYS A 38 17.25 1.15 5.21
CA CYS A 38 15.90 0.76 4.85
C CYS A 38 15.36 1.63 3.72
N ALA A 39 14.53 1.05 2.84
CA ALA A 39 13.71 1.75 1.86
C ALA A 39 12.24 1.41 2.08
N PHE A 40 11.42 2.44 2.22
CA PHE A 40 9.97 2.31 2.29
C PHE A 40 9.38 2.50 0.89
N HIS A 41 8.60 1.53 0.42
CA HIS A 41 8.03 1.50 -0.92
C HIS A 41 6.70 2.25 -0.95
N LEU A 42 6.55 3.17 -1.89
CA LEU A 42 5.32 3.94 -2.06
C LEU A 42 4.54 3.42 -3.27
N PRO A 43 3.29 3.02 -3.11
CA PRO A 43 2.52 2.34 -4.15
C PRO A 43 2.21 3.20 -5.37
N ASP A 44 2.13 4.52 -5.20
CA ASP A 44 1.76 5.47 -6.26
C ASP A 44 2.89 5.85 -7.17
N THR A 45 4.10 5.58 -6.74
CA THR A 45 5.29 6.02 -7.44
C THR A 45 6.29 4.88 -7.46
N ASN A 46 7.09 4.80 -8.50
CA ASN A 46 8.25 3.89 -8.50
C ASN A 46 9.38 4.41 -7.60
N LYS A 47 9.06 5.32 -6.67
CA LYS A 47 10.03 5.95 -5.77
C LYS A 47 9.99 5.29 -4.40
N VAL A 48 11.12 5.34 -3.72
CA VAL A 48 11.28 4.84 -2.37
C VAL A 48 11.65 5.98 -1.43
N LEU A 49 11.19 5.89 -0.18
CA LEU A 49 11.66 6.74 0.92
C LEU A 49 12.80 6.04 1.63
N CYS A 50 14.00 6.62 1.56
CA CYS A 50 15.19 6.06 2.19
C CYS A 50 15.27 6.46 3.66
N ILE A 51 15.68 5.51 4.50
CA ILE A 51 15.92 5.70 5.94
C ILE A 51 17.32 5.22 6.23
N ASP A 52 18.14 6.08 6.86
CA ASP A 52 19.50 5.75 7.32
C ASP A 52 19.55 5.80 8.84
N SER A 53 20.17 4.81 9.46
CA SER A 53 20.19 4.61 10.91
C SER A 53 21.57 4.85 11.51
N LYS A 54 22.24 5.90 11.11
CA LYS A 54 23.56 6.24 11.63
C LYS A 54 23.50 7.35 12.65
N PHE A 55 23.92 7.02 13.86
CA PHE A 55 23.99 7.99 14.93
C PHE A 55 25.33 7.95 15.69
N PRO A 56 25.95 9.11 15.96
CA PRO A 56 27.21 9.19 16.67
C PRO A 56 27.04 9.03 18.19
N MET A 57 26.71 7.81 18.64
CA MET A 57 26.48 7.51 20.05
C MET A 57 27.65 7.91 20.95
N GLU A 58 28.90 7.69 20.51
CA GLU A 58 30.08 8.03 21.27
C GLU A 58 30.19 9.53 21.55
N ASN A 59 29.91 10.35 20.55
CA ASN A 59 29.95 11.79 20.71
C ASN A 59 28.86 12.31 21.67
N TYR A 60 27.72 11.62 21.73
CA TYR A 60 26.67 11.96 22.68
C TYR A 60 27.03 11.59 24.13
N LEU A 61 27.68 10.45 24.35
CA LEU A 61 28.14 10.06 25.68
C LEU A 61 29.17 11.07 26.21
N ASN A 62 30.09 11.51 25.37
CA ASN A 62 31.07 12.53 25.74
C ASN A 62 30.42 13.89 26.11
N LEU A 63 29.27 14.22 25.45
CA LEU A 63 28.49 15.42 25.82
C LEU A 63 27.94 15.38 27.25
N GLN A 64 27.67 14.19 27.79
CA GLN A 64 27.20 14.04 29.17
C GLN A 64 28.32 14.30 30.19
N GLU A 65 29.58 14.10 29.78
CA GLU A 65 30.75 14.36 30.63
C GLU A 65 31.17 15.83 30.59
N ASP A 66 31.22 16.44 29.40
CA ASP A 66 31.59 17.85 29.21
C ASP A 66 30.87 18.44 27.99
N MET A 67 29.79 19.13 28.26
CA MET A 67 28.93 19.70 27.23
C MET A 67 29.64 20.82 26.44
N ASP A 68 30.38 21.65 27.08
CA ASP A 68 31.03 22.82 26.46
C ASP A 68 32.10 22.38 25.44
N THR A 69 32.87 21.35 25.80
CA THR A 69 33.93 20.80 24.93
C THR A 69 33.36 19.99 23.76
N TYR A 70 32.33 19.18 24.00
CA TYR A 70 31.89 18.19 23.00
C TYR A 70 30.67 18.60 22.16
N LEU A 71 29.98 19.70 22.46
CA LEU A 71 28.82 20.16 21.70
C LEU A 71 29.16 20.50 20.24
N ARG A 72 30.25 21.20 20.01
CA ARG A 72 30.69 21.58 18.65
C ARG A 72 31.12 20.38 17.81
N PRO A 73 31.94 19.44 18.28
CA PRO A 73 32.25 18.19 17.58
C PRO A 73 31.02 17.37 17.29
N PHE A 74 30.08 17.24 18.24
CA PHE A 74 28.81 16.56 18.03
C PHE A 74 27.99 17.17 16.87
N LYS A 75 27.82 18.50 16.89
CA LYS A 75 27.11 19.21 15.81
C LYS A 75 27.79 19.03 14.46
N MET A 76 29.09 19.05 14.38
CA MET A 76 29.85 18.82 13.15
C MET A 76 29.64 17.41 12.62
N ASN A 77 29.64 16.39 13.45
CA ASN A 77 29.36 15.01 13.05
C ASN A 77 27.96 14.83 12.58
N MET A 78 26.98 15.41 13.27
CA MET A 78 25.58 15.37 12.82
C MET A 78 25.38 16.03 11.46
N LYS A 79 25.99 17.21 11.22
CA LYS A 79 25.96 17.87 9.91
C LYS A 79 26.55 16.98 8.82
N LYS A 80 27.66 16.31 9.08
CA LYS A 80 28.25 15.35 8.13
C LYS A 80 27.30 14.19 7.82
N HIS A 81 26.63 13.62 8.82
CA HIS A 81 25.65 12.56 8.59
C HIS A 81 24.46 13.06 7.77
N ILE A 82 23.96 14.26 8.06
CA ILE A 82 22.88 14.88 7.28
C ILE A 82 23.30 15.06 5.81
N ASP A 83 24.50 15.59 5.56
CA ASP A 83 25.04 15.75 4.21
C ASP A 83 25.21 14.40 3.50
N ASP A 84 25.71 13.38 4.20
CA ASP A 84 25.88 12.04 3.65
C ASP A 84 24.54 11.43 3.24
N VAL A 85 23.50 11.55 4.06
CA VAL A 85 22.15 11.08 3.78
C VAL A 85 21.57 11.82 2.58
N ALA A 86 21.63 13.15 2.57
CA ALA A 86 21.13 13.97 1.47
C ALA A 86 21.78 13.58 0.13
N ASN A 87 23.10 13.48 0.10
CA ASN A 87 23.87 13.20 -1.11
C ASN A 87 23.71 11.77 -1.63
N LYS A 88 23.47 10.79 -0.73
CA LYS A 88 23.35 9.39 -1.12
C LYS A 88 21.94 9.02 -1.56
N TYR A 89 20.93 9.54 -0.90
CA TYR A 89 19.59 9.00 -0.93
C TYR A 89 18.54 9.94 -1.51
N ILE A 90 18.86 11.21 -1.81
CA ILE A 90 17.91 12.13 -2.45
C ILE A 90 18.29 12.30 -3.92
N ASN A 91 17.51 11.66 -4.81
CA ASN A 91 17.74 11.67 -6.25
C ASN A 91 16.43 11.46 -7.01
N ILE A 92 16.50 11.27 -8.35
CA ILE A 92 15.31 11.13 -9.21
C ILE A 92 14.49 9.86 -8.90
N ASP A 93 15.14 8.80 -8.41
CA ASP A 93 14.54 7.49 -8.14
C ASP A 93 13.96 7.38 -6.73
N THR A 94 14.18 8.41 -5.89
CA THR A 94 13.74 8.43 -4.50
C THR A 94 12.76 9.57 -4.23
N MET A 95 12.18 9.56 -3.04
CA MET A 95 11.42 10.71 -2.56
C MET A 95 12.32 11.95 -2.47
N PRO A 96 11.75 13.19 -2.56
CA PRO A 96 12.52 14.42 -2.48
C PRO A 96 13.04 14.73 -1.07
N TYR A 97 12.94 13.78 -0.17
CA TYR A 97 13.46 13.82 1.20
C TYR A 97 13.87 12.42 1.66
N ALA A 98 14.70 12.34 2.68
CA ALA A 98 15.11 11.10 3.31
C ALA A 98 15.01 11.21 4.85
N LEU A 99 14.92 10.08 5.53
CA LEU A 99 14.87 10.05 7.00
C LEU A 99 16.23 9.67 7.57
N LEU A 100 16.67 10.43 8.58
CA LEU A 100 17.81 10.06 9.42
C LEU A 100 17.27 9.61 10.78
N PHE A 101 17.32 8.29 10.99
CA PHE A 101 16.82 7.67 12.21
C PHE A 101 17.81 7.79 13.35
N VAL A 102 17.36 8.44 14.42
CA VAL A 102 18.08 8.59 15.69
C VAL A 102 17.53 7.53 16.65
N PRO A 103 18.22 6.42 16.91
CA PRO A 103 17.67 5.27 17.63
C PRO A 103 17.53 5.49 19.17
N SER A 104 17.44 6.74 19.61
CA SER A 104 17.25 7.11 21.00
C SER A 104 16.39 8.36 21.13
N GLU A 105 15.27 8.22 21.83
CA GLU A 105 14.34 9.31 22.10
C GLU A 105 15.04 10.46 22.88
N ALA A 106 15.85 10.11 23.89
CA ALA A 106 16.56 11.09 24.72
C ALA A 106 17.54 11.95 23.89
N ILE A 107 18.21 11.32 22.93
CA ILE A 107 19.16 12.01 22.04
C ILE A 107 18.40 12.90 21.05
N TYR A 108 17.32 12.42 20.49
CA TYR A 108 16.47 13.21 19.62
C TYR A 108 15.94 14.46 20.34
N GLN A 109 15.42 14.29 21.55
CA GLN A 109 14.96 15.41 22.38
C GLN A 109 16.09 16.40 22.69
N PHE A 110 17.32 15.90 22.98
CA PHE A 110 18.48 16.76 23.16
C PHE A 110 18.77 17.57 21.90
N VAL A 111 18.78 16.95 20.74
CA VAL A 111 18.99 17.66 19.45
C VAL A 111 17.94 18.74 19.25
N CYS A 112 16.67 18.44 19.49
CA CYS A 112 15.58 19.40 19.37
C CYS A 112 15.71 20.58 20.36
N ALA A 113 16.15 20.30 21.59
CA ALA A 113 16.20 21.31 22.65
C ALA A 113 17.48 22.18 22.66
N LYS A 114 18.58 21.63 22.16
CA LYS A 114 19.94 22.27 22.30
C LYS A 114 20.63 22.49 20.95
N CYS A 115 20.10 21.95 19.87
CA CYS A 115 20.72 21.97 18.54
C CYS A 115 19.69 22.33 17.43
N ASP A 116 18.86 23.34 17.65
CA ASP A 116 17.84 23.81 16.71
C ASP A 116 18.45 24.21 15.35
N ASP A 117 19.69 24.67 15.33
CA ASP A 117 20.48 24.92 14.11
C ASP A 117 20.70 23.65 13.28
N LEU A 118 20.85 22.47 13.91
CA LEU A 118 20.94 21.19 13.23
C LEU A 118 19.62 20.77 12.61
N PHE A 119 18.53 21.00 13.33
CA PHE A 119 17.20 20.68 12.84
C PHE A 119 16.87 21.50 11.58
N THR A 120 17.11 22.81 11.64
CA THR A 120 16.96 23.71 10.50
C THR A 120 17.86 23.31 9.33
N TYR A 121 19.12 22.96 9.62
CA TYR A 121 20.07 22.49 8.60
C TYR A 121 19.60 21.22 7.92
N ALA A 122 19.10 20.23 8.68
CA ALA A 122 18.57 18.99 8.13
C ALA A 122 17.38 19.25 7.19
N LEU A 123 16.44 20.09 7.59
CA LEU A 123 15.30 20.48 6.74
C LEU A 123 15.75 21.16 5.44
N GLN A 124 16.74 22.06 5.49
CA GLN A 124 17.31 22.69 4.29
C GLN A 124 17.95 21.68 3.34
N LYS A 125 18.43 20.55 3.86
CA LYS A 125 18.99 19.44 3.10
C LYS A 125 17.96 18.38 2.71
N HIS A 126 16.67 18.65 2.99
CA HIS A 126 15.59 17.69 2.79
C HIS A 126 15.77 16.37 3.56
N VAL A 127 16.44 16.42 4.70
CA VAL A 127 16.61 15.29 5.62
C VAL A 127 15.77 15.53 6.86
N MET A 128 14.88 14.59 7.18
CA MET A 128 14.08 14.62 8.39
C MET A 128 14.74 13.78 9.47
N LEU A 129 15.05 14.40 10.62
CA LEU A 129 15.49 13.67 11.80
C LEU A 129 14.27 13.01 12.43
N VAL A 130 14.33 11.71 12.66
CA VAL A 130 13.24 10.94 13.29
C VAL A 130 13.74 10.10 14.46
N SER A 131 12.99 10.11 15.55
CA SER A 131 13.15 9.24 16.71
C SER A 131 12.33 7.96 16.55
N PRO A 132 12.44 6.97 17.45
CA PRO A 132 11.55 5.82 17.44
C PRO A 132 10.06 6.19 17.41
N THR A 133 9.64 7.15 18.22
CA THR A 133 8.23 7.60 18.27
C THR A 133 7.80 8.34 17.02
N THR A 134 8.62 9.26 16.52
CA THR A 134 8.27 10.04 15.31
C THR A 134 8.36 9.19 14.05
N LEU A 135 9.25 8.20 13.98
CA LEU A 135 9.31 7.23 12.89
C LEU A 135 8.00 6.42 12.82
N VAL A 136 7.49 5.95 13.95
CA VAL A 136 6.21 5.24 13.99
C VAL A 136 5.07 6.12 13.48
N ALA A 137 5.02 7.39 13.88
CA ALA A 137 4.00 8.32 13.40
C ALA A 137 4.08 8.52 11.88
N GLU A 138 5.29 8.68 11.32
CA GLU A 138 5.51 8.81 9.88
C GLU A 138 5.09 7.54 9.14
N VAL A 139 5.51 6.37 9.61
CA VAL A 139 5.13 5.07 9.04
C VAL A 139 3.62 4.87 9.06
N MET A 140 2.94 5.18 10.15
CA MET A 140 1.48 5.07 10.25
C MET A 140 0.77 6.01 9.26
N THR A 141 1.30 7.21 9.06
CA THR A 141 0.79 8.17 8.07
C THR A 141 0.96 7.63 6.64
N LEU A 142 2.15 7.13 6.32
CA LEU A 142 2.42 6.52 5.01
C LEU A 142 1.55 5.28 4.75
N LEU A 143 1.39 4.40 5.74
CA LEU A 143 0.52 3.22 5.62
C LEU A 143 -0.95 3.60 5.43
N SER A 144 -1.43 4.65 6.09
CA SER A 144 -2.80 5.13 5.94
C SER A 144 -3.04 5.68 4.55
N SER A 145 -2.16 6.53 4.06
CA SER A 145 -2.20 7.08 2.70
C SER A 145 -2.15 5.97 1.64
N THR A 146 -1.31 4.96 1.87
CA THR A 146 -1.18 3.78 1.01
C THR A 146 -2.47 2.96 0.96
N LYS A 147 -3.13 2.73 2.11
CA LYS A 147 -4.41 2.01 2.18
C LYS A 147 -5.52 2.76 1.43
N ASP A 148 -5.58 4.06 1.57
CA ASP A 148 -6.58 4.88 0.89
C ASP A 148 -6.37 4.87 -0.63
N PHE A 149 -5.13 4.88 -1.07
CA PHE A 149 -4.79 4.72 -2.49
C PHE A 149 -5.22 3.36 -3.05
N TYR A 150 -4.86 2.25 -2.39
CA TYR A 150 -5.30 0.92 -2.81
C TYR A 150 -6.82 0.78 -2.80
N ARG A 151 -7.50 1.39 -1.84
CA ARG A 151 -8.97 1.41 -1.83
C ARG A 151 -9.53 2.16 -3.02
N THR A 152 -8.98 3.32 -3.35
CA THR A 152 -9.46 4.14 -4.47
C THR A 152 -9.21 3.45 -5.81
N SER A 153 -8.01 2.90 -6.05
CA SER A 153 -7.70 2.17 -7.28
C SER A 153 -8.53 0.87 -7.45
N HIS A 154 -8.80 0.16 -6.34
CA HIS A 154 -9.66 -1.02 -6.37
C HIS A 154 -11.16 -0.66 -6.51
N MET A 155 -11.60 0.50 -6.05
CA MET A 155 -12.97 0.98 -6.24
C MET A 155 -13.31 1.13 -7.72
N GLU A 156 -12.44 1.71 -8.53
CA GLU A 156 -12.66 1.84 -9.98
C GLU A 156 -12.78 0.47 -10.68
N GLU A 157 -11.98 -0.50 -10.27
CA GLU A 157 -12.07 -1.87 -10.79
C GLU A 157 -13.35 -2.57 -10.34
N ILE A 158 -13.74 -2.42 -9.09
CA ILE A 158 -14.99 -2.95 -8.55
C ILE A 158 -16.19 -2.32 -9.25
N GLU A 159 -16.21 -1.01 -9.43
CA GLU A 159 -17.28 -0.31 -10.15
C GLU A 159 -17.42 -0.82 -11.59
N ARG A 160 -16.31 -0.98 -12.30
CA ARG A 160 -16.31 -1.55 -13.66
C ARG A 160 -16.87 -2.97 -13.68
N ASN A 161 -16.47 -3.82 -12.73
CA ASN A 161 -16.97 -5.19 -12.63
C ASN A 161 -18.47 -5.24 -12.29
N ILE A 162 -18.96 -4.33 -11.45
CA ILE A 162 -20.40 -4.20 -11.14
C ILE A 162 -21.18 -3.82 -12.40
N LEU A 163 -20.70 -2.89 -13.22
CA LEU A 163 -21.35 -2.52 -14.47
C LEU A 163 -21.45 -3.70 -15.45
N LEU A 164 -20.37 -4.46 -15.60
CA LEU A 164 -20.36 -5.67 -16.42
C LEU A 164 -21.36 -6.73 -15.92
N LEU A 165 -21.42 -6.94 -14.61
CA LEU A 165 -22.40 -7.86 -14.01
C LEU A 165 -23.84 -7.40 -14.21
N GLN A 166 -24.11 -6.09 -14.17
CA GLN A 166 -25.43 -5.54 -14.46
C GLN A 166 -25.84 -5.78 -15.91
N GLU A 167 -24.92 -5.60 -16.87
CA GLU A 167 -25.18 -5.91 -18.28
C GLU A 167 -25.50 -7.40 -18.50
N ASP A 168 -24.75 -8.29 -17.88
CA ASP A 168 -24.95 -9.73 -17.97
C ASP A 168 -26.28 -10.15 -17.32
N ALA A 169 -26.63 -9.56 -16.19
CA ALA A 169 -27.92 -9.78 -15.54
C ALA A 169 -29.12 -9.36 -16.47
N ASN A 170 -29.00 -8.19 -17.11
CA ASN A 170 -30.01 -7.71 -18.04
C ASN A 170 -30.15 -8.65 -19.25
N ARG A 171 -29.03 -9.12 -19.81
CA ARG A 171 -29.04 -10.12 -20.89
C ARG A 171 -29.71 -11.44 -20.47
N LEU A 172 -29.47 -11.86 -19.21
CA LEU A 172 -30.10 -13.06 -18.66
C LEU A 172 -31.61 -12.90 -18.54
N VAL A 173 -32.12 -11.77 -18.05
CA VAL A 173 -33.53 -11.44 -17.96
C VAL A 173 -34.17 -11.45 -19.33
N GLU A 174 -33.57 -10.80 -20.33
CA GLU A 174 -34.11 -10.82 -21.72
C GLU A 174 -34.21 -12.23 -22.29
N ARG A 175 -33.20 -13.08 -22.07
CA ARG A 175 -33.21 -14.49 -22.53
C ARG A 175 -34.28 -15.29 -21.81
N SER A 176 -34.48 -15.06 -20.51
CA SER A 176 -35.54 -15.70 -19.73
C SER A 176 -36.91 -15.36 -20.26
N ILE A 177 -37.21 -14.09 -20.55
CA ILE A 177 -38.47 -13.63 -21.11
C ILE A 177 -38.74 -14.27 -22.52
N LYS A 178 -37.67 -14.34 -23.35
CA LYS A 178 -37.78 -15.00 -24.66
C LYS A 178 -38.09 -16.50 -24.56
N ALA A 179 -37.42 -17.18 -23.60
CA ALA A 179 -37.66 -18.60 -23.35
C ALA A 179 -39.06 -18.85 -22.82
N GLU A 180 -39.57 -18.03 -21.92
CA GLU A 180 -40.93 -18.10 -21.38
C GLU A 180 -41.97 -17.95 -22.51
N LYS A 181 -41.84 -16.97 -23.38
CA LYS A 181 -42.71 -16.77 -24.55
C LYS A 181 -42.69 -17.95 -25.53
N THR A 182 -41.50 -18.57 -25.69
CA THR A 182 -41.37 -19.78 -26.54
C THR A 182 -42.09 -20.96 -25.91
N LEU A 183 -42.02 -21.14 -24.59
CA LEU A 183 -42.74 -22.16 -23.85
C LEU A 183 -44.27 -21.98 -23.96
N GLU A 184 -44.78 -20.76 -23.85
CA GLU A 184 -46.20 -20.45 -24.02
C GLU A 184 -46.70 -20.83 -25.45
N THR A 185 -45.87 -20.47 -26.46
CA THR A 185 -46.17 -20.81 -27.85
C THR A 185 -46.20 -22.33 -28.03
N LEU A 186 -45.23 -23.04 -27.47
CA LEU A 186 -45.15 -24.50 -27.51
C LEU A 186 -46.35 -25.15 -26.82
N ALA A 187 -46.72 -24.67 -25.64
CA ALA A 187 -47.92 -25.15 -24.91
C ALA A 187 -49.21 -25.00 -25.74
N THR A 188 -49.35 -23.86 -26.41
CA THR A 188 -50.49 -23.61 -27.30
C THR A 188 -50.54 -24.60 -28.48
N GLN A 189 -49.40 -24.89 -29.10
CA GLN A 189 -49.30 -25.87 -30.19
C GLN A 189 -49.60 -27.30 -29.70
N PHE A 190 -49.09 -27.69 -28.55
CA PHE A 190 -49.42 -28.98 -27.93
C PHE A 190 -50.93 -29.14 -27.66
N HIS A 191 -51.59 -28.07 -27.16
CA HIS A 191 -53.03 -28.07 -26.93
C HIS A 191 -53.79 -28.28 -28.23
N ALA A 192 -53.38 -27.61 -29.32
CA ALA A 192 -54.04 -27.81 -30.66
C ALA A 192 -53.85 -29.24 -31.20
N VAL A 193 -52.69 -29.86 -31.01
CA VAL A 193 -52.41 -31.25 -31.35
C VAL A 193 -53.27 -32.17 -30.49
N SER A 194 -53.43 -31.94 -29.21
CA SER A 194 -54.29 -32.73 -28.32
C SER A 194 -55.74 -32.70 -28.76
N ILE A 195 -56.29 -31.54 -29.12
CA ILE A 195 -57.64 -31.39 -29.66
C ILE A 195 -57.79 -32.18 -30.97
N SER A 196 -56.81 -32.12 -31.86
CA SER A 196 -56.85 -32.84 -33.14
C SER A 196 -56.84 -34.37 -32.93
N ALA A 197 -56.02 -34.85 -32.02
CA ALA A 197 -55.94 -36.26 -31.64
C ALA A 197 -57.30 -36.77 -31.05
N GLN A 198 -57.93 -35.97 -30.18
CA GLN A 198 -59.26 -36.32 -29.63
C GLN A 198 -60.35 -36.39 -30.71
N LYS A 199 -60.35 -35.45 -31.67
CA LYS A 199 -61.27 -35.47 -32.78
C LYS A 199 -61.08 -36.70 -33.67
N LEU A 200 -59.84 -37.11 -33.94
CA LEU A 200 -59.53 -38.32 -34.67
C LEU A 200 -59.99 -39.57 -33.92
N SER A 201 -59.70 -39.68 -32.65
CA SER A 201 -60.19 -40.80 -31.82
C SER A 201 -61.71 -40.95 -31.83
N SER A 202 -62.42 -39.83 -31.61
CA SER A 202 -63.91 -39.83 -31.65
C SER A 202 -64.48 -40.23 -32.98
N ARG A 203 -63.81 -39.88 -34.10
CA ARG A 203 -64.28 -40.32 -35.43
C ARG A 203 -64.04 -41.82 -35.65
N MET A 204 -62.88 -42.33 -35.18
CA MET A 204 -62.60 -43.77 -35.29
C MET A 204 -63.61 -44.63 -34.49
N THR A 205 -63.93 -44.17 -33.25
CA THR A 205 -64.95 -44.87 -32.43
C THR A 205 -66.33 -44.93 -33.13
N LYS A 206 -66.78 -43.82 -33.71
CA LYS A 206 -68.02 -43.78 -34.43
C LYS A 206 -68.06 -44.66 -35.69
N MET A 207 -66.95 -44.81 -36.41
CA MET A 207 -66.83 -45.68 -37.56
C MET A 207 -66.82 -47.17 -37.17
N GLY A 208 -66.44 -47.54 -35.96
CA GLY A 208 -66.47 -48.90 -35.47
C GLY A 208 -67.83 -49.33 -34.83
N GLU A 209 -68.74 -48.37 -34.59
CA GLU A 209 -70.09 -48.64 -34.06
C GLU A 209 -71.12 -48.77 -35.18
N ASP A 210 -70.78 -48.43 -36.43
CA ASP A 210 -71.67 -48.55 -37.62
C ASP A 210 -71.43 -49.87 -38.41
N GLU A 211 -70.58 -50.82 -37.92
CA GLU A 211 -70.45 -52.20 -38.40
C GLU A 211 -71.18 -53.19 -37.46
#